data_a28630b81509f3e31063e41e9ad367e2
#
_entry.id   a28630b81509f3e31063e41e9ad367e2
#
_cell.length_a   1.000
_cell.length_b   1.000
_cell.length_c   1.000
_cell.angle_alpha   90.00
_cell.angle_beta   90.00
_cell.angle_gamma   90.00
#
_symmetry.space_group_name_H-M   'P 1'
#
loop_
_entity.id
_entity.type
_entity.pdbx_description
1 polymer ?
#
loop_
_entity_poly.entity_id
_entity_poly.type
_entity_poly.pdbx_seq_one_letter_code
_entity_poly.pdbx_strand_id
1 'polypeptide(L)'
;MKNSYSNIFSFNKKILNKTIKVLNKGSLVSLPTETVYGLAANAYSKKAVKKIFKLKKRPKVNPLIIHYYDVRQILNDVVINDNFKRLYKKFCPGPITFILRKNKNSKIDSLASAKLKTVAVRFPK
;
A
#
# COMPACT_ATOMS: atom_id res chain seq x y z
N MET A 1 -17.71 29.04 -7.01
CA MET A 1 -16.73 28.05 -7.53
C MET A 1 -16.06 27.34 -6.36
N LYS A 2 -16.19 26.03 -6.23
CA LYS A 2 -15.38 25.28 -5.27
C LYS A 2 -13.93 25.32 -5.78
N ASN A 3 -13.04 25.86 -4.96
CA ASN A 3 -11.61 25.92 -5.27
C ASN A 3 -11.12 24.50 -5.55
N SER A 4 -10.69 24.20 -6.77
CA SER A 4 -10.29 22.87 -7.22
C SER A 4 -9.12 22.28 -6.40
N TYR A 5 -8.45 23.12 -5.62
CA TYR A 5 -7.30 22.75 -4.77
C TYR A 5 -7.65 22.59 -3.28
N SER A 6 -8.92 22.59 -2.89
CA SER A 6 -9.33 22.52 -1.48
C SER A 6 -8.94 21.22 -0.75
N ASN A 7 -8.53 20.20 -1.49
CA ASN A 7 -8.13 18.88 -0.97
C ASN A 7 -6.63 18.57 -1.11
N ILE A 8 -5.82 19.57 -1.44
CA ILE A 8 -4.35 19.45 -1.50
C ILE A 8 -3.78 20.10 -0.25
N PHE A 9 -2.91 19.35 0.45
CA PHE A 9 -2.36 19.77 1.73
C PHE A 9 -0.86 19.56 1.77
N SER A 10 -0.12 20.53 2.31
CA SER A 10 1.28 20.34 2.64
C SER A 10 1.42 19.35 3.80
N PHE A 11 2.45 18.52 3.76
CA PHE A 11 2.69 17.51 4.78
C PHE A 11 3.02 18.16 6.14
N ASN A 12 2.30 17.77 7.17
CA ASN A 12 2.60 18.04 8.57
C ASN A 12 1.88 17.02 9.47
N LYS A 13 2.16 17.03 10.78
CA LYS A 13 1.58 16.07 11.74
C LYS A 13 0.04 16.09 11.78
N LYS A 14 -0.58 17.27 11.65
CA LYS A 14 -2.04 17.39 11.60
C LYS A 14 -2.62 16.73 10.35
N ILE A 15 -1.99 16.93 9.19
CA ILE A 15 -2.40 16.34 7.92
C ILE A 15 -2.14 14.83 7.92
N LEU A 16 -1.05 14.35 8.51
CA LEU A 16 -0.80 12.92 8.69
C LEU A 16 -1.96 12.25 9.46
N ASN A 17 -2.35 12.82 10.59
CA ASN A 17 -3.47 12.31 11.40
C ASN A 17 -4.80 12.32 10.62
N LYS A 18 -5.05 13.38 9.84
CA LYS A 18 -6.22 13.46 8.95
C LYS A 18 -6.18 12.36 7.89
N THR A 19 -5.03 12.15 7.27
CA THR A 19 -4.82 11.09 6.26
C THR A 19 -5.10 9.70 6.81
N ILE A 20 -4.59 9.39 8.00
CA ILE A 20 -4.85 8.12 8.68
C ILE A 20 -6.36 7.91 8.90
N LYS A 21 -7.07 8.93 9.39
CA LYS A 21 -8.53 8.86 9.59
C LYS A 21 -9.28 8.62 8.27
N VAL A 22 -8.87 9.27 7.19
CA VAL A 22 -9.46 9.11 5.85
C VAL A 22 -9.27 7.69 5.34
N LEU A 23 -8.05 7.15 5.44
CA LEU A 23 -7.75 5.76 5.04
C LEU A 23 -8.53 4.74 5.88
N ASN A 24 -8.61 4.94 7.19
CA ASN A 24 -9.37 4.03 8.09
C ASN A 24 -10.87 4.02 7.81
N LYS A 25 -11.43 5.12 7.29
CA LYS A 25 -12.82 5.18 6.80
C LYS A 25 -13.02 4.51 5.45
N GLY A 26 -11.98 3.90 4.86
CA GLY A 26 -12.03 3.24 3.55
C GLY A 26 -12.10 4.22 2.37
N SER A 27 -11.60 5.43 2.56
CA SER A 27 -11.42 6.43 1.50
C SER A 27 -10.00 6.35 0.92
N LEU A 28 -9.77 7.05 -0.20
CA LEU A 28 -8.51 7.05 -0.92
C LEU A 28 -7.75 8.35 -0.64
N VAL A 29 -6.43 8.26 -0.67
CA VAL A 29 -5.52 9.42 -0.57
C VAL A 29 -4.42 9.29 -1.60
N SER A 30 -4.06 10.39 -2.27
CA SER A 30 -2.85 10.45 -3.08
C SER A 30 -1.68 10.86 -2.20
N LEU A 31 -0.62 10.06 -2.20
CA LEU A 31 0.58 10.25 -1.37
C LEU A 31 1.83 10.31 -2.25
N PRO A 32 2.80 11.19 -1.95
CA PRO A 32 4.10 11.15 -2.58
C PRO A 32 4.89 9.92 -2.13
N THR A 33 5.74 9.42 -3.01
CA THR A 33 6.77 8.43 -2.68
C THR A 33 8.10 8.90 -3.28
N GLU A 34 9.19 8.18 -3.01
CA GLU A 34 10.49 8.50 -3.60
C GLU A 34 10.54 8.32 -5.13
N THR A 35 9.48 7.78 -5.74
CA THR A 35 9.38 7.61 -7.20
C THR A 35 8.28 8.47 -7.80
N VAL A 36 7.02 8.18 -7.51
CA VAL A 36 5.84 8.86 -8.06
C VAL A 36 4.76 9.03 -7.00
N TYR A 37 3.77 9.90 -7.25
CA TYR A 37 2.56 9.94 -6.43
C TYR A 37 1.77 8.64 -6.59
N GLY A 38 1.40 8.04 -5.46
CA GLY A 38 0.60 6.82 -5.39
C GLY A 38 -0.80 7.07 -4.85
N LEU A 39 -1.81 6.45 -5.46
CA LEU A 39 -3.15 6.41 -4.90
C LEU A 39 -3.19 5.29 -3.85
N ALA A 40 -3.39 5.67 -2.59
CA ALA A 40 -3.35 4.77 -1.45
C ALA A 40 -4.75 4.46 -0.90
N ALA A 41 -4.90 3.25 -0.40
CA ALA A 41 -6.07 2.75 0.32
C ALA A 41 -5.65 1.77 1.40
N ASN A 42 -6.54 1.52 2.35
CA ASN A 42 -6.34 0.44 3.33
C ASN A 42 -6.45 -0.93 2.62
N ALA A 43 -5.33 -1.66 2.56
CA ALA A 43 -5.22 -2.96 1.89
C ALA A 43 -6.08 -4.07 2.53
N TYR A 44 -6.49 -3.90 3.78
CA TYR A 44 -7.36 -4.83 4.50
C TYR A 44 -8.86 -4.56 4.27
N SER A 45 -9.20 -3.46 3.60
CA SER A 45 -10.57 -3.06 3.30
C SER A 45 -10.93 -3.36 1.86
N LYS A 46 -11.73 -4.41 1.63
CA LYS A 46 -12.27 -4.77 0.31
C LYS A 46 -12.93 -3.57 -0.40
N LYS A 47 -13.70 -2.76 0.37
CA LYS A 47 -14.37 -1.56 -0.17
C LYS A 47 -13.36 -0.53 -0.67
N ALA A 48 -12.28 -0.28 0.10
CA ALA A 48 -11.25 0.68 -0.26
C ALA A 48 -10.42 0.19 -1.47
N VAL A 49 -10.02 -1.08 -1.48
CA VAL A 49 -9.30 -1.71 -2.60
C VAL A 49 -10.10 -1.62 -3.89
N LYS A 50 -11.39 -1.95 -3.87
CA LYS A 50 -12.28 -1.80 -5.04
C LYS A 50 -12.32 -0.38 -5.59
N LYS A 51 -12.28 0.65 -4.73
CA LYS A 51 -12.26 2.05 -5.16
C LYS A 51 -11.01 2.38 -5.99
N ILE A 52 -9.82 1.85 -5.63
CA ILE A 52 -8.60 2.05 -6.43
C ILE A 52 -8.78 1.49 -7.84
N PHE A 53 -9.23 0.23 -7.95
CA PHE A 53 -9.44 -0.41 -9.26
C PHE A 53 -10.46 0.35 -10.10
N LYS A 54 -11.57 0.79 -9.50
CA LYS A 54 -12.60 1.58 -10.19
C LYS A 54 -12.07 2.93 -10.66
N LEU A 55 -11.42 3.69 -9.78
CA LEU A 55 -10.93 5.05 -10.08
C LEU A 55 -9.84 5.04 -11.16
N LYS A 56 -8.91 4.09 -11.07
CA LYS A 56 -7.81 3.95 -12.03
C LYS A 56 -8.18 3.16 -13.28
N LYS A 57 -9.40 2.65 -13.38
CA LYS A 57 -9.81 1.69 -14.44
C LYS A 57 -8.81 0.54 -14.59
N ARG A 58 -8.22 0.11 -13.46
CA ARG A 58 -7.14 -0.88 -13.43
C ARG A 58 -7.70 -2.28 -13.66
N PRO A 59 -7.10 -3.10 -14.54
CA PRO A 59 -7.49 -4.50 -14.70
C PRO A 59 -7.31 -5.27 -13.38
N LYS A 60 -8.31 -6.08 -12.99
CA LYS A 60 -8.29 -6.83 -11.72
C LYS A 60 -7.19 -7.89 -11.64
N VAL A 61 -6.62 -8.27 -12.76
CA VAL A 61 -5.48 -9.21 -12.86
C VAL A 61 -4.14 -8.56 -12.50
N ASN A 62 -4.07 -7.23 -12.40
CA ASN A 62 -2.87 -6.49 -12.03
C ASN A 62 -2.86 -6.21 -10.53
N PRO A 63 -2.04 -6.92 -9.72
CA PRO A 63 -2.01 -6.73 -8.28
C PRO A 63 -1.54 -5.33 -7.90
N LEU A 64 -1.90 -4.92 -6.68
CA LEU A 64 -1.42 -3.69 -6.05
C LEU A 64 -0.14 -3.98 -5.28
N ILE A 65 0.69 -2.94 -5.11
CA ILE A 65 1.86 -2.99 -4.23
C ILE A 65 1.42 -2.56 -2.84
N ILE A 66 1.67 -3.40 -1.84
CA ILE A 66 1.34 -3.10 -0.45
C ILE A 66 2.55 -2.41 0.19
N HIS A 67 2.33 -1.20 0.72
CA HIS A 67 3.36 -0.43 1.39
C HIS A 67 3.35 -0.67 2.89
N TYR A 68 4.53 -0.88 3.46
CA TYR A 68 4.75 -1.01 4.90
C TYR A 68 5.85 -0.06 5.35
N TYR A 69 5.77 0.36 6.59
CA TYR A 69 6.80 1.18 7.22
C TYR A 69 8.00 0.33 7.70
N ASP A 70 7.71 -0.88 8.23
CA ASP A 70 8.69 -1.70 8.94
C ASP A 70 8.46 -3.19 8.64
N VAL A 71 9.55 -3.97 8.63
CA VAL A 71 9.51 -5.42 8.36
C VAL A 71 8.66 -6.19 9.38
N ARG A 72 8.53 -5.71 10.61
CA ARG A 72 7.69 -6.37 11.63
C ARG A 72 6.21 -6.37 11.26
N GLN A 73 5.77 -5.38 10.48
CA GLN A 73 4.37 -5.28 10.06
C GLN A 73 3.97 -6.33 9.03
N ILE A 74 4.92 -6.90 8.27
CA ILE A 74 4.61 -7.87 7.21
C ILE A 74 4.51 -9.31 7.71
N LEU A 75 4.93 -9.59 8.95
CA LEU A 75 5.05 -10.97 9.48
C LEU A 75 3.72 -11.74 9.48
N ASN A 76 2.60 -11.05 9.66
CA ASN A 76 1.27 -11.67 9.60
C ASN A 76 0.77 -11.87 8.17
N ASP A 77 1.30 -11.12 7.21
CA ASP A 77 0.79 -11.05 5.86
C ASP A 77 1.55 -11.90 4.86
N VAL A 78 2.86 -12.05 5.05
CA VAL A 78 3.73 -12.77 4.11
C VAL A 78 4.73 -13.69 4.81
N VAL A 79 5.18 -14.69 4.07
CA VAL A 79 6.27 -15.57 4.48
C VAL A 79 7.58 -14.96 4.02
N ILE A 80 8.48 -14.65 4.97
CA ILE A 80 9.81 -14.12 4.68
C ILE A 80 10.83 -15.26 4.59
N ASN A 81 11.85 -15.07 3.74
CA ASN A 81 12.98 -15.98 3.58
C ASN A 81 14.31 -15.23 3.71
N ASP A 82 15.42 -15.96 3.72
CA ASP A 82 16.74 -15.34 3.95
C ASP A 82 17.19 -14.42 2.81
N ASN A 83 16.77 -14.71 1.57
CA ASN A 83 17.01 -13.80 0.45
C ASN A 83 16.32 -12.45 0.68
N PHE A 84 15.05 -12.47 1.09
CA PHE A 84 14.34 -11.25 1.45
C PHE A 84 15.06 -10.49 2.56
N LYS A 85 15.45 -11.15 3.67
CA LYS A 85 16.13 -10.51 4.80
C LYS A 85 17.41 -9.79 4.35
N ARG A 86 18.22 -10.46 3.52
CA ARG A 86 19.48 -9.92 2.98
C ARG A 86 19.24 -8.70 2.10
N LEU A 87 18.27 -8.77 1.18
CA LEU A 87 17.93 -7.67 0.28
C LEU A 87 17.26 -6.51 1.03
N TYR A 88 16.39 -6.81 1.97
CA TYR A 88 15.76 -5.80 2.82
C TYR A 88 16.80 -4.97 3.57
N LYS A 89 17.77 -5.63 4.24
CA LYS A 89 18.86 -4.95 4.97
C LYS A 89 19.68 -4.02 4.07
N LYS A 90 19.85 -4.39 2.80
CA LYS A 90 20.68 -3.64 1.85
C LYS A 90 19.94 -2.49 1.16
N PHE A 91 18.65 -2.64 0.86
CA PHE A 91 17.93 -1.76 -0.05
C PHE A 91 16.70 -1.07 0.56
N CYS A 92 16.30 -1.40 1.78
CA CYS A 92 15.14 -0.79 2.42
C CYS A 92 15.53 0.18 3.55
N PRO A 93 14.77 1.29 3.70
CA PRO A 93 13.67 1.72 2.83
C PRO A 93 14.17 2.19 1.46
N GLY A 94 13.36 1.98 0.41
CA GLY A 94 13.77 2.37 -0.94
C GLY A 94 12.89 1.84 -2.07
N PRO A 95 13.28 2.13 -3.33
CA PRO A 95 12.47 1.85 -4.52
C PRO A 95 12.56 0.37 -4.98
N ILE A 96 12.51 -0.57 -4.06
CA ILE A 96 12.48 -2.00 -4.36
C ILE A 96 11.13 -2.61 -3.98
N THR A 97 10.59 -3.44 -4.85
CA THR A 97 9.38 -4.22 -4.61
C THR A 97 9.72 -5.69 -4.53
N PHE A 98 9.30 -6.34 -3.46
CA PHE A 98 9.45 -7.77 -3.24
C PHE A 98 8.17 -8.50 -3.59
N ILE A 99 8.28 -9.63 -4.27
CA ILE A 99 7.16 -10.56 -4.46
C ILE A 99 7.34 -11.70 -3.45
N LEU A 100 6.49 -11.73 -2.44
CA LEU A 100 6.56 -12.68 -1.33
C LEU A 100 5.33 -13.57 -1.29
N ARG A 101 5.50 -14.80 -0.81
CA ARG A 101 4.39 -15.72 -0.59
C ARG A 101 3.44 -15.16 0.47
N LYS A 102 2.15 -15.10 0.17
CA LYS A 102 1.11 -14.67 1.11
C LYS A 102 0.98 -15.67 2.25
N ASN A 103 0.92 -15.19 3.50
CA ASN A 103 0.64 -16.02 4.65
C ASN A 103 -0.83 -16.47 4.62
N LYS A 104 -1.10 -17.69 5.10
CA LYS A 104 -2.48 -18.22 5.19
C LYS A 104 -3.40 -17.35 6.05
N ASN A 105 -2.85 -16.72 7.08
CA ASN A 105 -3.58 -15.85 8.02
C ASN A 105 -3.62 -14.37 7.61
N SER A 106 -3.07 -14.03 6.45
CA SER A 106 -3.06 -12.65 5.95
C SER A 106 -4.46 -12.10 5.80
N LYS A 107 -4.66 -10.88 6.30
CA LYS A 107 -5.91 -10.12 6.17
C LYS A 107 -5.93 -9.21 4.94
N ILE A 108 -4.86 -9.19 4.13
CA ILE A 108 -4.85 -8.45 2.86
C ILE A 108 -5.99 -8.93 1.98
N ASP A 109 -6.80 -8.00 1.50
CA ASP A 109 -7.91 -8.31 0.59
C ASP A 109 -7.41 -9.05 -0.65
N SER A 110 -8.14 -10.08 -1.06
CA SER A 110 -7.73 -10.94 -2.17
C SER A 110 -7.64 -10.20 -3.51
N LEU A 111 -8.43 -9.15 -3.70
CA LEU A 111 -8.38 -8.32 -4.89
C LEU A 111 -7.07 -7.51 -4.95
N ALA A 112 -6.54 -7.07 -3.79
CA ALA A 112 -5.25 -6.36 -3.75
C ALA A 112 -4.10 -7.22 -4.27
N SER A 113 -4.13 -8.52 -4.03
CA SER A 113 -3.15 -9.48 -4.56
C SER A 113 -3.58 -10.12 -5.89
N ALA A 114 -4.62 -9.61 -6.57
CA ALA A 114 -5.22 -10.22 -7.76
C ALA A 114 -5.53 -11.72 -7.58
N LYS A 115 -5.92 -12.14 -6.37
CA LYS A 115 -6.17 -13.53 -5.95
C LYS A 115 -4.96 -14.46 -6.06
N LEU A 116 -3.77 -13.91 -6.24
CA LEU A 116 -2.52 -14.68 -6.29
C LEU A 116 -2.13 -15.18 -4.89
N LYS A 117 -1.30 -16.24 -4.86
CA LYS A 117 -0.67 -16.76 -3.63
C LYS A 117 0.52 -15.90 -3.16
N THR A 118 0.84 -14.86 -3.91
CA THR A 118 1.93 -13.92 -3.63
C THR A 118 1.39 -12.51 -3.44
N VAL A 119 2.18 -11.67 -2.80
CA VAL A 119 1.91 -10.25 -2.54
C VAL A 119 3.14 -9.43 -2.93
N ALA A 120 2.91 -8.34 -3.62
CA ALA A 120 3.94 -7.34 -3.90
C ALA A 120 4.06 -6.40 -2.69
N VAL A 121 5.25 -6.31 -2.11
CA VAL A 121 5.53 -5.55 -0.88
C VAL A 121 6.64 -4.53 -1.13
N ARG A 122 6.48 -3.32 -0.63
CA ARG A 122 7.47 -2.25 -0.71
C ARG A 122 7.57 -1.50 0.62
N PHE A 123 8.78 -1.02 0.92
CA PHE A 123 9.08 -0.16 2.06
C PHE A 123 9.59 1.18 1.53
N PRO A 124 8.69 2.10 1.16
CA PRO A 124 9.09 3.39 0.59
C PRO A 124 9.85 4.24 1.60
N LYS A 125 10.74 5.09 1.06
CA LYS A 125 11.51 6.05 1.86
C LYS A 125 10.71 7.30 2.16
#